data_8066fe66b73829567f9975360ae53731
#
_entry.id   8066fe66b73829567f9975360ae53731
#
_cell.length_a   1.000
_cell.length_b   1.000
_cell.length_c   1.000
_cell.angle_alpha   90.00
_cell.angle_beta   90.00
_cell.angle_gamma   90.00
#
_symmetry.space_group_name_H-M   'P 1'
#
loop_
_entity.id
_entity.type
_entity.pdbx_description
1 polymer ?
#
loop_
_entity_poly.entity_id
_entity_poly.type
_entity_poly.pdbx_seq_one_letter_code
_entity_poly.pdbx_strand_id
1 'polypeptide(L)'
;MSLYEDKKVLITGASTGIGYALAEELNKRGAEVILTARSEDKLHALAEKIKASGGKAHVFVEDLSIQGSAEALYNKIKSQNLSVDILINNAGYGRWGELTSFERDDYAEMLQLNVVTLTDLCHL
;
A
#
# COMPACT_ATOMS: atom_id res chain seq x y z
N MET A 1 14.69 19.76 -10.08
CA MET A 1 14.33 18.36 -10.39
C MET A 1 14.03 17.60 -9.11
N SER A 2 12.88 16.96 -9.04
CA SER A 2 12.52 16.16 -7.85
C SER A 2 13.20 14.79 -7.88
N LEU A 3 13.62 14.31 -6.71
CA LEU A 3 14.14 12.95 -6.54
C LEU A 3 13.11 11.88 -6.96
N TYR A 4 11.83 12.20 -6.83
CA TYR A 4 10.73 11.25 -7.09
C TYR A 4 10.14 11.35 -8.49
N GLU A 5 10.59 12.31 -9.31
CA GLU A 5 10.04 12.50 -10.63
C GLU A 5 10.23 11.26 -11.51
N ASP A 6 9.15 10.83 -12.13
CA ASP A 6 9.07 9.62 -12.97
C ASP A 6 9.35 8.30 -12.25
N LYS A 7 9.44 8.32 -10.91
CA LYS A 7 9.59 7.10 -10.13
C LYS A 7 8.22 6.48 -9.87
N LYS A 8 8.16 5.15 -9.89
CA LYS A 8 6.96 4.40 -9.53
C LYS A 8 7.06 3.99 -8.06
N VAL A 9 6.14 4.50 -7.26
CA VAL A 9 6.13 4.32 -5.82
C VAL A 9 4.93 3.49 -5.41
N LEU A 10 5.17 2.32 -4.84
CA LEU A 10 4.12 1.48 -4.26
C LEU A 10 3.92 1.89 -2.80
N ILE A 11 2.68 2.24 -2.46
CA ILE A 11 2.30 2.64 -1.10
C ILE A 11 1.25 1.67 -0.59
N THR A 12 1.57 0.92 0.47
CA THR A 12 0.60 0.08 1.14
C THR A 12 -0.16 0.89 2.19
N GLY A 13 -1.44 0.54 2.43
CA GLY A 13 -2.28 1.29 3.34
C GLY A 13 -2.61 2.70 2.85
N ALA A 14 -2.74 2.86 1.53
CA ALA A 14 -2.88 4.17 0.90
C ALA A 14 -4.27 4.79 1.02
N SER A 15 -5.27 4.05 1.50
CA SER A 15 -6.66 4.53 1.52
C SER A 15 -6.95 5.57 2.59
N THR A 16 -6.14 5.67 3.63
CA THR A 16 -6.34 6.59 4.76
C THR A 16 -5.01 7.01 5.39
N GLY A 17 -5.07 8.06 6.23
CA GLY A 17 -3.99 8.47 7.11
C GLY A 17 -2.71 8.85 6.40
N ILE A 18 -1.60 8.35 6.93
CA ILE A 18 -0.25 8.68 6.44
C ILE A 18 -0.06 8.24 4.99
N GLY A 19 -0.51 7.04 4.65
CA GLY A 19 -0.39 6.51 3.27
C GLY A 19 -1.13 7.37 2.26
N TYR A 20 -2.31 7.83 2.59
CA TYR A 20 -3.09 8.74 1.76
C TYR A 20 -2.34 10.06 1.54
N ALA A 21 -1.85 10.65 2.61
CA ALA A 21 -1.12 11.92 2.56
C ALA A 21 0.19 11.79 1.76
N LEU A 22 0.91 10.67 1.92
CA LEU A 22 2.12 10.38 1.16
C LEU A 22 1.84 10.25 -0.33
N ALA A 23 0.75 9.58 -0.70
CA ALA A 23 0.37 9.44 -2.10
C ALA A 23 0.14 10.81 -2.76
N GLU A 24 -0.57 11.69 -2.09
CA GLU A 24 -0.81 13.04 -2.59
C GLU A 24 0.49 13.84 -2.71
N GLU A 25 1.33 13.79 -1.69
CA GLU A 25 2.59 14.54 -1.69
C GLU A 25 3.57 14.03 -2.75
N LEU A 26 3.71 12.72 -2.88
CA LEU A 26 4.59 12.14 -3.89
C LEU A 26 4.10 12.42 -5.31
N ASN A 27 2.78 12.41 -5.52
CA ASN A 27 2.21 12.82 -6.79
C ASN A 27 2.60 14.28 -7.14
N LYS A 28 2.52 15.18 -6.17
CA LYS A 28 2.92 16.58 -6.38
C LYS A 28 4.39 16.71 -6.77
N ARG A 29 5.22 15.75 -6.35
CA ARG A 29 6.65 15.71 -6.65
C ARG A 29 6.98 14.95 -7.93
N GLY A 30 5.97 14.57 -8.69
CA GLY A 30 6.15 13.95 -9.99
C GLY A 30 6.20 12.43 -10.00
N ALA A 31 5.95 11.77 -8.87
CA ALA A 31 5.94 10.31 -8.81
C ALA A 31 4.66 9.74 -9.42
N GLU A 32 4.79 8.58 -10.05
CA GLU A 32 3.66 7.73 -10.43
C GLU A 32 3.38 6.81 -9.23
N VAL A 33 2.16 6.89 -8.68
CA VAL A 33 1.84 6.16 -7.45
C VAL A 33 1.05 4.89 -7.74
N ILE A 34 1.41 3.83 -7.06
CA ILE A 34 0.74 2.54 -7.08
C ILE A 34 0.13 2.35 -5.69
N LEU A 35 -1.20 2.35 -5.62
CA LEU A 35 -1.94 2.43 -4.37
C LEU A 35 -2.52 1.07 -4.04
N THR A 36 -2.30 0.57 -2.83
CA THR A 36 -2.91 -0.67 -2.38
C THR A 36 -3.47 -0.54 -0.97
N ALA A 37 -4.65 -1.12 -0.78
CA ALA A 37 -5.35 -1.26 0.50
C ALA A 37 -6.55 -2.17 0.29
N ARG A 38 -7.31 -2.42 1.35
CA ARG A 38 -8.54 -3.23 1.29
C ARG A 38 -9.73 -2.47 0.72
N SER A 39 -9.78 -1.16 0.93
CA SER A 39 -10.95 -0.33 0.59
C SER A 39 -10.87 0.16 -0.85
N GLU A 40 -11.55 -0.57 -1.74
CA GLU A 40 -11.57 -0.28 -3.17
C GLU A 40 -12.09 1.13 -3.47
N ASP A 41 -13.22 1.51 -2.86
CA ASP A 41 -13.84 2.82 -3.11
C ASP A 41 -12.93 3.97 -2.74
N LYS A 42 -12.25 3.87 -1.58
CA LYS A 42 -11.33 4.92 -1.13
C LYS A 42 -10.10 5.01 -2.02
N LEU A 43 -9.58 3.87 -2.48
CA LEU A 43 -8.44 3.86 -3.41
C LEU A 43 -8.80 4.50 -4.74
N HIS A 44 -9.95 4.16 -5.28
CA HIS A 44 -10.40 4.75 -6.56
C HIS A 44 -10.67 6.25 -6.43
N ALA A 45 -11.23 6.70 -5.31
CA ALA A 45 -11.45 8.12 -5.06
C ALA A 45 -10.12 8.88 -5.03
N LEU A 46 -9.11 8.33 -4.35
CA LEU A 46 -7.78 8.94 -4.32
C LEU A 46 -7.13 8.93 -5.69
N ALA A 47 -7.22 7.83 -6.44
CA ALA A 47 -6.66 7.73 -7.78
C ALA A 47 -7.29 8.76 -8.73
N GLU A 48 -8.61 8.94 -8.67
CA GLU A 48 -9.31 9.94 -9.49
C GLU A 48 -8.87 11.36 -9.15
N LYS A 49 -8.69 11.65 -7.86
CA LYS A 49 -8.18 12.95 -7.40
C LYS A 49 -6.77 13.23 -7.95
N ILE A 50 -5.91 12.23 -7.93
CA ILE A 50 -4.55 12.34 -8.45
C ILE A 50 -4.56 12.55 -9.97
N LYS A 51 -5.36 11.77 -10.69
CA LYS A 51 -5.50 11.89 -12.14
C LYS A 51 -6.07 13.26 -12.55
N ALA A 52 -7.03 13.77 -11.79
CA ALA A 52 -7.61 15.09 -12.02
C ALA A 52 -6.58 16.20 -11.89
N SER A 53 -5.54 16.02 -11.09
CA SER A 53 -4.43 16.98 -10.96
C SER A 53 -3.32 16.78 -12.00
N GLY A 54 -3.51 15.88 -12.95
CA GLY A 54 -2.55 15.58 -14.02
C GLY A 54 -1.56 14.47 -13.69
N GLY A 55 -1.70 13.81 -12.54
CA GLY A 55 -0.80 12.74 -12.11
C GLY A 55 -1.22 11.38 -12.65
N LYS A 56 -0.38 10.38 -12.33
CA LYS A 56 -0.62 8.98 -12.67
C LYS A 56 -0.78 8.16 -11.40
N ALA A 57 -1.85 7.35 -11.35
CA ALA A 57 -2.14 6.49 -10.21
C ALA A 57 -2.69 5.16 -10.68
N HIS A 58 -2.30 4.10 -9.99
CA HIS A 58 -2.79 2.74 -10.24
C HIS A 58 -3.37 2.19 -8.94
N VAL A 59 -4.44 1.42 -9.02
CA VAL A 59 -5.12 0.85 -7.87
C VAL A 59 -5.05 -0.68 -7.91
N PHE A 60 -4.59 -1.26 -6.82
CA PHE A 60 -4.59 -2.70 -6.61
C PHE A 60 -5.21 -3.00 -5.25
N VAL A 61 -6.38 -3.61 -5.25
CA VAL A 61 -7.08 -3.96 -4.02
C VAL A 61 -6.50 -5.27 -3.48
N GLU A 62 -6.02 -5.25 -2.24
CA GLU A 62 -5.45 -6.42 -1.61
C GLU A 62 -5.58 -6.32 -0.10
N ASP A 63 -5.92 -7.43 0.55
CA ASP A 63 -5.86 -7.53 1.99
C ASP A 63 -4.51 -8.13 2.40
N LEU A 64 -3.59 -7.26 2.82
CA LEU A 64 -2.23 -7.64 3.16
C LEU A 64 -2.12 -8.35 4.51
N SER A 65 -3.21 -8.52 5.24
CA SER A 65 -3.25 -9.36 6.44
C SER A 65 -3.41 -10.86 6.11
N ILE A 66 -3.62 -11.19 4.85
CA ILE A 66 -3.80 -12.57 4.38
C ILE A 66 -2.46 -13.13 3.92
N GLN A 67 -2.16 -14.37 4.32
CA GLN A 67 -0.96 -15.08 3.88
C GLN A 67 -0.96 -15.22 2.35
N GLY A 68 0.17 -14.94 1.73
CA GLY A 68 0.33 -14.99 0.27
C GLY A 68 -0.10 -13.73 -0.46
N SER A 69 -0.62 -12.73 0.25
CA SER A 69 -1.09 -11.49 -0.37
C SER A 69 0.03 -10.66 -0.99
N ALA A 70 1.24 -10.71 -0.45
CA ALA A 70 2.38 -10.00 -1.01
C ALA A 70 2.70 -10.51 -2.42
N GLU A 71 2.76 -11.81 -2.60
CA GLU A 71 2.99 -12.44 -3.91
C GLU A 71 1.83 -12.13 -4.88
N ALA A 72 0.59 -12.20 -4.38
CA ALA A 72 -0.59 -11.86 -5.18
C ALA A 72 -0.52 -10.42 -5.69
N LEU A 73 -0.17 -9.48 -4.82
CA LEU A 73 0.00 -8.07 -5.18
C LEU A 73 1.12 -7.90 -6.21
N TYR A 74 2.27 -8.53 -5.97
CA TYR A 74 3.41 -8.48 -6.88
C TYR A 74 3.01 -8.96 -8.29
N ASN A 75 2.31 -10.08 -8.38
CA ASN A 75 1.88 -10.63 -9.65
C ASN A 75 0.88 -9.72 -10.38
N LYS A 76 -0.04 -9.10 -9.65
CA LYS A 76 -0.99 -8.15 -10.23
C LYS A 76 -0.27 -6.94 -10.82
N ILE A 77 0.69 -6.38 -10.09
CA ILE A 77 1.48 -5.23 -10.55
C ILE A 77 2.26 -5.60 -11.80
N LYS A 78 2.92 -6.74 -11.76
CA LYS A 78 3.73 -7.22 -12.88
C LYS A 78 2.87 -7.50 -14.12
N SER A 79 1.64 -8.00 -13.94
CA SER A 79 0.72 -8.26 -15.05
C SER A 79 0.31 -7.01 -15.81
N GLN A 80 0.43 -5.84 -15.19
CA GLN A 80 0.16 -4.54 -15.80
C GLN A 80 1.42 -3.89 -16.40
N ASN A 81 2.51 -4.64 -16.50
CA ASN A 81 3.81 -4.15 -16.97
C ASN A 81 4.36 -2.98 -16.13
N LEU A 82 4.04 -2.97 -14.84
CA LEU A 82 4.54 -1.99 -13.90
C LEU A 82 5.73 -2.56 -13.12
N SER A 83 6.73 -1.72 -12.90
CA SER A 83 7.83 -2.01 -11.99
C SER A 83 7.76 -1.05 -10.81
N VAL A 84 8.29 -1.46 -9.67
CA VAL A 84 8.31 -0.63 -8.46
C VAL A 84 9.73 -0.13 -8.23
N ASP A 85 9.89 1.18 -8.22
CA ASP A 85 11.19 1.80 -7.92
C ASP A 85 11.36 2.04 -6.42
N ILE A 86 10.27 2.39 -5.74
CA ILE A 86 10.27 2.71 -4.31
C ILE A 86 9.08 2.02 -3.65
N LEU A 87 9.35 1.32 -2.55
CA LEU A 87 8.30 0.68 -1.74
C LEU A 87 8.14 1.44 -0.42
N ILE A 88 6.90 1.86 -0.12
CA ILE A 88 6.57 2.45 1.17
C ILE A 88 5.64 1.48 1.91
N ASN A 89 6.19 0.76 2.86
CA ASN A 89 5.47 -0.16 3.72
C ASN A 89 4.77 0.61 4.84
N ASN A 90 3.57 1.13 4.53
CA ASN A 90 2.77 1.89 5.48
C ASN A 90 1.62 1.08 6.09
N ALA A 91 1.14 0.04 5.42
CA ALA A 91 0.07 -0.79 5.93
C ALA A 91 0.48 -1.45 7.25
N GLY A 92 -0.36 -1.31 8.26
CA GLY A 92 -0.08 -1.89 9.57
C GLY A 92 -1.09 -1.39 10.60
N TYR A 93 -1.19 -2.09 11.70
CA TYR A 93 -1.99 -1.66 12.85
C TYR A 93 -1.46 -2.31 14.12
N GLY A 94 -1.90 -1.78 15.27
CA GLY A 94 -1.59 -2.32 16.57
C GLY A 94 -2.84 -2.49 17.42
N ARG A 95 -2.69 -3.18 18.52
CA ARG A 95 -3.76 -3.37 19.49
C ARG A 95 -3.27 -2.99 20.88
N TRP A 96 -4.14 -2.36 21.64
CA TRP A 96 -3.87 -1.94 23.02
C TRP A 96 -4.73 -2.72 23.99
N GLY A 97 -4.17 -3.07 25.14
CA GLY A 97 -4.87 -3.78 26.19
C GLY A 97 -4.09 -5.00 26.66
N GLU A 98 -4.73 -5.77 27.55
CA GLU A 98 -4.13 -7.01 28.07
C GLU A 98 -4.06 -8.05 26.96
N LEU A 99 -3.01 -8.89 26.98
CA LEU A 99 -2.79 -9.91 25.97
C LEU A 99 -4.00 -10.83 25.79
N THR A 100 -4.66 -11.20 26.88
CA THR A 100 -5.81 -12.12 26.85
C THR A 100 -7.12 -11.47 26.46
N SER A 101 -7.16 -10.14 26.26
CA SER A 101 -8.39 -9.43 25.88
C SER A 101 -8.74 -9.55 24.39
N PHE A 102 -7.83 -10.11 23.59
CA PHE A 102 -8.01 -10.27 22.13
C PHE A 102 -7.93 -11.75 21.75
N GLU A 103 -8.57 -12.11 20.65
CA GLU A 103 -8.51 -13.47 20.11
C GLU A 103 -7.13 -13.76 19.49
N ARG A 104 -6.78 -15.05 19.43
CA ARG A 104 -5.51 -15.48 18.82
C ARG A 104 -5.40 -15.02 17.36
N ASP A 105 -6.50 -15.08 16.63
CA ASP A 105 -6.53 -14.68 15.22
C ASP A 105 -6.25 -13.19 15.04
N ASP A 106 -6.64 -12.35 16.02
CA ASP A 106 -6.31 -10.92 15.98
C ASP A 106 -4.81 -10.70 15.98
N TYR A 107 -4.08 -11.44 16.82
CA TYR A 107 -2.62 -11.34 16.88
C TYR A 107 -1.98 -11.92 15.62
N ALA A 108 -2.52 -13.03 15.12
CA ALA A 108 -2.00 -13.65 13.90
C ALA A 108 -2.14 -12.73 12.70
N GLU A 109 -3.28 -12.06 12.54
CA GLU A 109 -3.50 -11.09 11.46
C GLU A 109 -2.57 -9.89 11.58
N MET A 110 -2.38 -9.38 12.79
CA MET A 110 -1.48 -8.25 13.04
C MET A 110 -0.04 -8.60 12.68
N LEU A 111 0.42 -9.78 13.08
CA LEU A 111 1.77 -10.26 12.75
C LEU A 111 1.93 -10.51 11.26
N GLN A 112 0.92 -11.08 10.62
CA GLN A 112 0.94 -11.31 9.17
C GLN A 112 1.09 -9.99 8.44
N LEU A 113 0.30 -8.98 8.76
CA LEU A 113 0.35 -7.69 8.11
C LEU A 113 1.64 -6.94 8.42
N ASN A 114 1.99 -6.81 9.70
CA ASN A 114 3.07 -5.94 10.15
C ASN A 114 4.47 -6.54 9.94
N VAL A 115 4.57 -7.87 9.86
CA VAL A 115 5.87 -8.54 9.80
C VAL A 115 6.01 -9.38 8.54
N VAL A 116 5.16 -10.38 8.34
CA VAL A 116 5.32 -11.36 7.25
C VAL A 116 5.14 -10.70 5.89
N THR A 117 4.00 -10.07 5.64
CA THR A 117 3.70 -9.43 4.37
C THR A 117 4.69 -8.31 4.07
N LEU A 118 5.00 -7.48 5.07
CA LEU A 118 5.97 -6.40 4.93
C LEU A 118 7.34 -6.94 4.49
N THR A 119 7.78 -8.02 5.11
CA THR A 119 9.07 -8.65 4.79
C THR A 119 9.05 -9.25 3.37
N ASP A 120 7.97 -9.93 3.02
CA ASP A 120 7.80 -10.52 1.69
C ASP A 120 7.84 -9.45 0.59
N LEU A 121 7.14 -8.33 0.79
CA LEU A 121 7.15 -7.23 -0.18
C LEU A 121 8.55 -6.64 -0.37
N CYS A 122 9.33 -6.53 0.69
CA CYS A 122 10.70 -6.05 0.59
C CYS A 122 11.58 -7.00 -0.23
N HIS A 123 11.31 -8.31 -0.16
CA HIS A 123 12.08 -9.33 -0.87
C HIS A 123 11.72 -9.43 -2.36
N LEU A 124 10.43 -9.28 -2.67
CA LEU A 124 9.94 -9.36 -4.06
C LEU A 124 10.36 -8.15 -4.89
#